data_d87a283bdd18953a15703845785c27ea
#
_entry.id   d87a283bdd18953a15703845785c27ea
#
_cell.length_a   1.000
_cell.length_b   1.000
_cell.length_c   1.000
_cell.angle_alpha   90.00
_cell.angle_beta   90.00
_cell.angle_gamma   90.00
#
_symmetry.space_group_name_H-M   'P 1'
#
loop_
_entity.id
_entity.type
_entity.pdbx_description
1 polymer ?
#
loop_
_entity_poly.entity_id
_entity_poly.type
_entity_poly.pdbx_seq_one_letter_code
_entity_poly.pdbx_strand_id
1 'polypeptide(L)'
;MSVRNVTNHAASVYSRLKNIAHDRRLDFARLLTRYSIERFLYRLGESSYADHFVLKGGNLFIIWQNGDTPRTTMDADFLFFGNASEEHLKRIFADLAATDICPDDGMRYAPETINVAPIREETEYGGTRITLNAYLGTARIPMQFDLGIGDVITPGPEMSVFPVLLPLPAPRIKSYPAATSIAEKVDNMIIRELDNSRMKDFYDIWLLTTLFDFNLNELREAIHNTFSRRGTKLTETTPVALTNEFAGNKMKQVQWKAFLRKSGLSNAPQDLHAIIARLVAFLLPALHTENLQTGNWNRHAGEWRYEAKSDWGRGISL
;
A
#
# COMPACT_ATOMS: atom_id res chain seq x y z
N MET A 1 12.65 3.23 -41.14
CA MET A 1 11.30 3.60 -40.66
C MET A 1 11.38 5.04 -40.17
N SER A 2 10.61 5.96 -40.77
CA SER A 2 10.62 7.38 -40.39
C SER A 2 10.03 7.52 -38.98
N VAL A 3 10.81 8.02 -38.04
CA VAL A 3 10.35 8.44 -36.74
C VAL A 3 9.38 9.61 -36.93
N ARG A 4 8.08 9.39 -36.89
CA ARG A 4 7.10 10.47 -36.88
C ARG A 4 7.35 11.29 -35.61
N ASN A 5 7.84 12.52 -35.75
CA ASN A 5 7.87 13.48 -34.67
C ASN A 5 6.45 13.68 -34.14
N VAL A 6 6.19 13.22 -32.93
CA VAL A 6 4.86 13.38 -32.25
C VAL A 6 4.77 14.84 -31.83
N THR A 7 3.96 15.64 -32.51
CA THR A 7 3.75 17.06 -32.18
C THR A 7 2.78 17.32 -31.04
N ASN A 8 2.01 16.31 -30.64
CA ASN A 8 1.07 16.37 -29.52
C ASN A 8 1.17 15.12 -28.66
N HIS A 9 2.10 15.14 -27.71
CA HIS A 9 2.35 14.03 -26.78
C HIS A 9 1.10 13.67 -25.95
N ALA A 10 0.37 14.67 -25.45
CA ALA A 10 -0.83 14.44 -24.65
C ALA A 10 -1.91 13.66 -25.41
N ALA A 11 -2.16 14.02 -26.68
CA ALA A 11 -3.15 13.30 -27.50
C ALA A 11 -2.69 11.87 -27.83
N SER A 12 -1.40 11.69 -28.10
CA SER A 12 -0.83 10.37 -28.37
C SER A 12 -0.93 9.46 -27.12
N VAL A 13 -0.53 9.96 -25.96
CA VAL A 13 -0.61 9.25 -24.69
C VAL A 13 -2.06 8.91 -24.34
N TYR A 14 -2.98 9.88 -24.46
CA TYR A 14 -4.41 9.67 -24.20
C TYR A 14 -4.97 8.52 -25.04
N SER A 15 -4.68 8.50 -26.34
CA SER A 15 -5.15 7.45 -27.25
C SER A 15 -4.58 6.08 -26.89
N ARG A 16 -3.29 6.01 -26.53
CA ARG A 16 -2.63 4.76 -26.12
C ARG A 16 -3.22 4.22 -24.82
N LEU A 17 -3.47 5.09 -23.83
CA LEU A 17 -4.12 4.69 -22.58
C LEU A 17 -5.55 4.23 -22.80
N LYS A 18 -6.30 4.87 -23.72
CA LYS A 18 -7.66 4.45 -24.09
C LYS A 18 -7.66 3.05 -24.72
N ASN A 19 -6.69 2.73 -25.56
CA ASN A 19 -6.54 1.39 -26.13
C ASN A 19 -6.23 0.37 -25.02
N ILE A 20 -5.32 0.66 -24.10
CA ILE A 20 -5.03 -0.22 -22.95
C ILE A 20 -6.29 -0.47 -22.12
N ALA A 21 -7.07 0.57 -21.82
CA ALA A 21 -8.31 0.44 -21.07
C ALA A 21 -9.32 -0.46 -21.78
N HIS A 22 -9.48 -0.29 -23.10
CA HIS A 22 -10.35 -1.11 -23.93
C HIS A 22 -9.89 -2.58 -23.95
N ASP A 23 -8.62 -2.83 -24.28
CA ASP A 23 -8.07 -4.18 -24.46
C ASP A 23 -8.08 -5.00 -23.16
N ARG A 24 -7.83 -4.32 -22.03
CA ARG A 24 -7.82 -4.94 -20.70
C ARG A 24 -9.17 -4.83 -19.97
N ARG A 25 -10.18 -4.24 -20.57
CA ARG A 25 -11.52 -4.00 -19.98
C ARG A 25 -11.46 -3.26 -18.65
N LEU A 26 -10.58 -2.25 -18.56
CA LEU A 26 -10.40 -1.41 -17.38
C LEU A 26 -11.24 -0.14 -17.46
N ASP A 27 -11.63 0.38 -16.29
CA ASP A 27 -12.20 1.71 -16.18
C ASP A 27 -11.15 2.77 -16.60
N PHE A 28 -11.49 3.56 -17.62
CA PHE A 28 -10.54 4.51 -18.19
C PHE A 28 -10.20 5.66 -17.25
N ALA A 29 -11.15 6.14 -16.43
CA ALA A 29 -10.88 7.20 -15.47
C ALA A 29 -9.90 6.72 -14.38
N ARG A 30 -10.04 5.48 -13.91
CA ARG A 30 -9.09 4.87 -12.98
C ARG A 30 -7.71 4.67 -13.60
N LEU A 31 -7.66 4.29 -14.88
CA LEU A 31 -6.38 4.14 -15.60
C LEU A 31 -5.68 5.49 -15.76
N LEU A 32 -6.42 6.56 -16.05
CA LEU A 32 -5.88 7.93 -16.10
C LEU A 32 -5.33 8.37 -14.75
N THR A 33 -6.04 8.10 -13.64
CA THR A 33 -5.55 8.41 -12.29
C THR A 33 -4.26 7.64 -11.99
N ARG A 34 -4.22 6.33 -12.29
CA ARG A 34 -3.01 5.52 -12.14
C ARG A 34 -1.84 6.09 -12.93
N TYR A 35 -2.06 6.46 -14.19
CA TYR A 35 -1.04 7.07 -15.04
C TYR A 35 -0.55 8.40 -14.47
N SER A 36 -1.45 9.24 -13.99
CA SER A 36 -1.08 10.52 -13.38
C SER A 36 -0.25 10.34 -12.11
N ILE A 37 -0.60 9.37 -11.25
CA ILE A 37 0.19 9.01 -10.07
C ILE A 37 1.57 8.49 -10.50
N GLU A 38 1.64 7.56 -11.46
CA GLU A 38 2.88 7.01 -12.01
C GLU A 38 3.84 8.12 -12.47
N ARG A 39 3.33 9.08 -13.25
CA ARG A 39 4.17 10.17 -13.77
C ARG A 39 4.54 11.20 -12.69
N PHE A 40 3.71 11.39 -11.68
CA PHE A 40 4.06 12.20 -10.51
C PHE A 40 5.14 11.52 -9.65
N LEU A 41 5.04 10.20 -9.45
CA LEU A 41 6.07 9.41 -8.76
C LEU A 41 7.42 9.48 -9.49
N TYR A 42 7.42 9.55 -10.82
CA TYR A 42 8.67 9.75 -11.59
C TYR A 42 9.30 11.09 -11.25
N ARG A 43 8.53 12.19 -11.27
CA ARG A 43 9.02 13.51 -10.88
C ARG A 43 9.54 13.55 -9.45
N LEU A 44 8.82 12.91 -8.53
CA LEU A 44 9.24 12.79 -7.14
C LEU A 44 10.55 12.02 -7.01
N GLY A 45 10.68 10.87 -7.68
CA GLY A 45 11.88 10.02 -7.62
C GLY A 45 13.15 10.71 -8.17
N GLU A 46 12.99 11.60 -9.15
CA GLU A 46 14.10 12.37 -9.75
C GLU A 46 14.36 13.70 -9.03
N SER A 47 13.59 14.04 -8.02
CA SER A 47 13.71 15.31 -7.29
C SER A 47 14.63 15.21 -6.07
N SER A 48 15.08 16.35 -5.55
CA SER A 48 15.77 16.45 -4.26
C SER A 48 14.88 16.08 -3.07
N TYR A 49 13.59 15.91 -3.26
CA TYR A 49 12.61 15.53 -2.23
C TYR A 49 12.42 14.03 -2.09
N ALA A 50 12.98 13.21 -3.00
CA ALA A 50 12.76 11.75 -3.04
C ALA A 50 12.98 11.07 -1.68
N ASP A 51 14.01 11.47 -0.96
CA ASP A 51 14.39 10.87 0.32
C ASP A 51 13.41 11.16 1.47
N HIS A 52 12.56 12.16 1.33
CA HIS A 52 11.55 12.52 2.32
C HIS A 52 10.25 11.72 2.21
N PHE A 53 10.06 10.97 1.13
CA PHE A 53 8.82 10.25 0.87
C PHE A 53 9.06 8.76 0.77
N VAL A 54 8.24 8.00 1.49
CA VAL A 54 8.20 6.53 1.37
C VAL A 54 6.78 6.12 0.99
N LEU A 55 6.62 5.52 -0.19
CA LEU A 55 5.32 5.07 -0.69
C LEU A 55 4.74 3.98 0.20
N LYS A 56 3.46 4.11 0.54
CA LYS A 56 2.70 3.12 1.32
C LYS A 56 1.32 2.88 0.72
N GLY A 57 0.49 2.12 1.39
CA GLY A 57 -0.91 1.94 1.03
C GLY A 57 -1.15 1.15 -0.25
N GLY A 58 -2.20 1.52 -0.97
CA GLY A 58 -2.73 0.75 -2.09
C GLY A 58 -1.83 0.64 -3.31
N ASN A 59 -0.98 1.63 -3.56
CA ASN A 59 -0.07 1.64 -4.70
C ASN A 59 1.05 0.59 -4.60
N LEU A 60 1.35 0.08 -3.41
CA LEU A 60 2.31 -1.00 -3.22
C LEU A 60 1.88 -2.29 -3.96
N PHE A 61 0.57 -2.55 -4.05
CA PHE A 61 0.08 -3.73 -4.78
C PHE A 61 0.35 -3.65 -6.28
N ILE A 62 0.48 -2.44 -6.84
CA ILE A 62 0.92 -2.25 -8.23
C ILE A 62 2.38 -2.70 -8.37
N ILE A 63 3.24 -2.35 -7.41
CA ILE A 63 4.65 -2.78 -7.40
C ILE A 63 4.74 -4.29 -7.21
N TRP A 64 4.11 -4.81 -6.16
CA TRP A 64 4.20 -6.22 -5.76
C TRP A 64 3.63 -7.20 -6.76
N GLN A 65 2.70 -6.77 -7.61
CA GLN A 65 2.11 -7.59 -8.68
C GLN A 65 2.57 -7.16 -10.08
N ASN A 66 3.68 -6.42 -10.16
CA ASN A 66 4.29 -5.99 -11.42
C ASN A 66 3.28 -5.32 -12.39
N GLY A 67 2.42 -4.48 -11.85
CA GLY A 67 1.43 -3.74 -12.62
C GLY A 67 0.10 -4.45 -12.88
N ASP A 68 0.02 -5.75 -12.61
CA ASP A 68 -1.19 -6.57 -12.83
C ASP A 68 -1.97 -6.76 -11.52
N THR A 69 -2.50 -5.67 -10.99
CA THR A 69 -3.31 -5.71 -9.77
C THR A 69 -4.79 -5.45 -10.08
N PRO A 70 -5.69 -6.31 -9.60
CA PRO A 70 -7.13 -6.08 -9.69
C PRO A 70 -7.59 -4.97 -8.72
N ARG A 71 -6.79 -4.70 -7.67
CA ARG A 71 -7.09 -3.69 -6.67
C ARG A 71 -6.64 -2.33 -7.16
N THR A 72 -7.61 -1.49 -7.52
CA THR A 72 -7.35 -0.09 -7.88
C THR A 72 -7.35 0.81 -6.66
N THR A 73 -6.44 1.78 -6.65
CA THR A 73 -6.43 2.89 -5.72
C THR A 73 -6.52 4.20 -6.49
N MET A 74 -7.10 5.23 -5.89
CA MET A 74 -7.32 6.54 -6.53
C MET A 74 -6.46 7.63 -5.89
N ASP A 75 -5.78 7.29 -4.81
CA ASP A 75 -4.92 8.12 -3.97
C ASP A 75 -3.51 7.52 -3.91
N ALA A 76 -2.54 8.33 -3.55
CA ALA A 76 -1.20 7.88 -3.23
C ALA A 76 -0.91 8.19 -1.76
N ASP A 77 -0.59 7.15 -1.01
CA ASP A 77 -0.26 7.25 0.40
C ASP A 77 1.26 7.28 0.59
N PHE A 78 1.75 8.16 1.45
CA PHE A 78 3.17 8.23 1.82
C PHE A 78 3.36 8.32 3.32
N LEU A 79 4.49 7.80 3.80
CA LEU A 79 5.09 8.29 5.01
C LEU A 79 6.05 9.41 4.64
N PHE A 80 5.90 10.55 5.31
CA PHE A 80 6.70 11.74 5.06
C PHE A 80 7.66 12.02 6.22
N PHE A 81 8.90 12.32 5.86
CA PHE A 81 9.97 12.70 6.78
C PHE A 81 10.39 14.15 6.54
N GLY A 82 10.20 15.01 7.51
CA GLY A 82 10.60 16.41 7.42
C GLY A 82 9.57 17.36 8.01
N ASN A 83 9.70 18.63 7.64
CA ASN A 83 8.77 19.67 8.08
C ASN A 83 7.43 19.54 7.33
N ALA A 84 6.39 19.11 8.03
CA ALA A 84 5.05 18.92 7.47
C ALA A 84 4.15 20.16 7.55
N SER A 85 4.71 21.37 7.72
CA SER A 85 3.92 22.59 7.66
C SER A 85 3.24 22.75 6.30
N GLU A 86 2.04 23.32 6.30
CA GLU A 86 1.24 23.52 5.09
C GLU A 86 2.02 24.27 4.01
N GLU A 87 2.72 25.34 4.39
CA GLU A 87 3.52 26.16 3.48
C GLU A 87 4.67 25.35 2.84
N HIS A 88 5.36 24.53 3.64
CA HIS A 88 6.46 23.70 3.15
C HIS A 88 5.97 22.63 2.19
N LEU A 89 4.88 21.93 2.52
CA LEU A 89 4.28 20.93 1.66
C LEU A 89 3.73 21.53 0.36
N LYS A 90 3.07 22.69 0.42
CA LYS A 90 2.63 23.41 -0.78
C LYS A 90 3.80 23.72 -1.71
N ARG A 91 4.94 24.17 -1.17
CA ARG A 91 6.14 24.45 -1.94
C ARG A 91 6.67 23.18 -2.61
N ILE A 92 6.87 22.09 -1.87
CA ILE A 92 7.33 20.81 -2.42
C ILE A 92 6.45 20.36 -3.59
N PHE A 93 5.14 20.34 -3.41
CA PHE A 93 4.21 19.89 -4.44
C PHE A 93 4.12 20.85 -5.61
N ALA A 94 4.32 22.16 -5.41
CA ALA A 94 4.42 23.14 -6.49
C ALA A 94 5.69 22.94 -7.33
N ASP A 95 6.83 22.71 -6.67
CA ASP A 95 8.10 22.42 -7.35
C ASP A 95 7.99 21.14 -8.19
N LEU A 96 7.41 20.06 -7.64
CA LEU A 96 7.18 18.81 -8.35
C LEU A 96 6.21 18.99 -9.53
N ALA A 97 5.14 19.78 -9.35
CA ALA A 97 4.16 20.07 -10.39
C ALA A 97 4.74 20.89 -11.53
N ALA A 98 5.67 21.80 -11.24
CA ALA A 98 6.35 22.64 -12.24
C ALA A 98 7.49 21.93 -12.98
N THR A 99 7.96 20.77 -12.48
CA THR A 99 9.09 20.05 -13.05
C THR A 99 8.72 19.37 -14.37
N ASP A 100 9.39 19.75 -15.45
CA ASP A 100 9.21 19.15 -16.78
C ASP A 100 10.43 18.32 -17.19
N ILE A 101 10.60 17.16 -16.56
CA ILE A 101 11.70 16.22 -16.81
C ILE A 101 11.32 15.07 -17.76
N CYS A 102 10.05 14.99 -18.15
CA CYS A 102 9.55 13.97 -19.08
C CYS A 102 8.44 14.54 -19.97
N PRO A 103 8.76 15.45 -20.90
CA PRO A 103 7.75 16.12 -21.74
C PRO A 103 6.93 15.16 -22.59
N ASP A 104 7.49 13.98 -22.90
CA ASP A 104 6.83 12.95 -23.72
C ASP A 104 5.69 12.22 -22.98
N ASP A 105 5.57 12.41 -21.68
CA ASP A 105 4.47 11.82 -20.90
C ASP A 105 3.13 12.57 -21.06
N GLY A 106 3.18 13.77 -21.64
CA GLY A 106 2.00 14.59 -21.94
C GLY A 106 1.26 15.12 -20.72
N MET A 107 1.78 14.91 -19.50
CA MET A 107 1.16 15.33 -18.25
C MET A 107 1.50 16.77 -17.89
N ARG A 108 0.48 17.52 -17.46
CA ARG A 108 0.64 18.82 -16.82
C ARG A 108 -0.04 18.78 -15.45
N TYR A 109 0.70 19.17 -14.44
CA TYR A 109 0.16 19.35 -13.09
C TYR A 109 -0.06 20.83 -12.83
N ALA A 110 -1.15 21.19 -12.15
CA ALA A 110 -1.59 22.57 -11.97
C ALA A 110 -1.28 23.04 -10.54
N PRO A 111 -0.10 23.68 -10.29
CA PRO A 111 0.32 24.07 -8.95
C PRO A 111 -0.64 25.05 -8.28
N GLU A 112 -1.36 25.86 -9.06
CA GLU A 112 -2.37 26.80 -8.59
C GLU A 112 -3.60 26.14 -7.95
N THR A 113 -3.76 24.81 -8.15
CA THR A 113 -4.86 24.03 -7.60
C THR A 113 -4.48 23.24 -6.35
N ILE A 114 -3.24 23.38 -5.87
CA ILE A 114 -2.77 22.67 -4.69
C ILE A 114 -3.52 23.16 -3.45
N ASN A 115 -4.14 22.20 -2.78
CA ASN A 115 -4.75 22.42 -1.47
C ASN A 115 -4.16 21.42 -0.47
N VAL A 116 -3.79 21.93 0.70
CA VAL A 116 -3.25 21.13 1.83
C VAL A 116 -4.23 21.24 2.98
N ALA A 117 -4.64 20.13 3.54
CA ALA A 117 -5.58 20.08 4.65
C ALA A 117 -5.24 18.93 5.61
N PRO A 118 -5.50 19.06 6.91
CA PRO A 118 -5.35 17.94 7.83
C PRO A 118 -6.36 16.84 7.49
N ILE A 119 -5.93 15.57 7.60
CA ILE A 119 -6.83 14.43 7.54
C ILE A 119 -7.53 14.36 8.89
N ARG A 120 -8.86 14.52 8.87
CA ARG A 120 -9.70 14.35 10.06
C ARG A 120 -9.98 12.86 10.23
N GLU A 121 -9.08 12.15 10.87
CA GLU A 121 -9.35 10.80 11.38
C GLU A 121 -9.56 10.87 12.89
N GLU A 122 -10.39 9.95 13.42
CA GLU A 122 -10.67 9.80 14.85
C GLU A 122 -9.47 9.26 15.65
N THR A 123 -8.31 9.12 15.02
CA THR A 123 -7.07 8.61 15.63
C THR A 123 -6.11 9.74 15.96
N GLU A 124 -5.35 9.60 17.06
CA GLU A 124 -4.36 10.57 17.55
C GLU A 124 -3.22 10.90 16.57
N TYR A 125 -3.09 10.14 15.48
CA TYR A 125 -2.06 10.31 14.47
C TYR A 125 -2.61 11.14 13.30
N GLY A 126 -2.36 12.44 13.37
CA GLY A 126 -2.73 13.37 12.31
C GLY A 126 -1.96 13.09 11.02
N GLY A 127 -2.69 13.06 9.91
CA GLY A 127 -2.12 13.05 8.57
C GLY A 127 -2.42 14.36 7.84
N THR A 128 -1.77 14.56 6.71
CA THR A 128 -2.01 15.70 5.83
C THR A 128 -2.44 15.22 4.46
N ARG A 129 -3.57 15.72 3.99
CA ARG A 129 -4.08 15.47 2.64
C ARG A 129 -3.69 16.60 1.71
N ILE A 130 -3.12 16.24 0.57
CA ILE A 130 -2.81 17.17 -0.49
C ILE A 130 -3.61 16.78 -1.71
N THR A 131 -4.30 17.76 -2.29
CA THR A 131 -5.01 17.56 -3.56
C THR A 131 -4.49 18.54 -4.60
N LEU A 132 -4.45 18.10 -5.85
CA LEU A 132 -4.13 18.94 -7.00
C LEU A 132 -4.79 18.37 -8.26
N ASN A 133 -4.91 19.19 -9.31
CA ASN A 133 -5.38 18.73 -10.61
C ASN A 133 -4.21 18.45 -11.54
N ALA A 134 -4.25 17.28 -12.18
CA ALA A 134 -3.43 16.97 -13.34
C ALA A 134 -4.26 17.05 -14.60
N TYR A 135 -3.57 17.22 -15.74
CA TYR A 135 -4.19 17.31 -17.06
C TYR A 135 -3.42 16.44 -18.06
N LEU A 136 -4.16 15.68 -18.84
CA LEU A 136 -3.66 15.02 -20.04
C LEU A 136 -4.42 15.58 -21.24
N GLY A 137 -3.84 16.55 -21.95
CA GLY A 137 -4.57 17.39 -22.90
C GLY A 137 -5.71 18.15 -22.21
N THR A 138 -6.94 17.92 -22.63
CA THR A 138 -8.15 18.53 -22.02
C THR A 138 -8.74 17.71 -20.86
N ALA A 139 -8.29 16.46 -20.65
CA ALA A 139 -8.78 15.62 -19.58
C ALA A 139 -8.23 16.09 -18.23
N ARG A 140 -9.13 16.55 -17.36
CA ARG A 140 -8.81 16.90 -15.96
C ARG A 140 -8.86 15.67 -15.08
N ILE A 141 -7.83 15.47 -14.27
CA ILE A 141 -7.63 14.31 -13.39
C ILE A 141 -7.38 14.83 -11.98
N PRO A 142 -8.37 14.79 -11.07
CA PRO A 142 -8.15 15.12 -9.67
C PRO A 142 -7.19 14.10 -9.04
N MET A 143 -6.18 14.58 -8.34
CA MET A 143 -5.22 13.76 -7.61
C MET A 143 -5.30 14.02 -6.12
N GLN A 144 -5.08 12.98 -5.33
CA GLN A 144 -5.01 13.02 -3.88
C GLN A 144 -3.77 12.29 -3.39
N PHE A 145 -3.09 12.91 -2.43
CA PHE A 145 -1.94 12.37 -1.73
C PHE A 145 -2.17 12.48 -0.24
N ASP A 146 -2.06 11.36 0.47
CA ASP A 146 -2.23 11.29 1.91
C ASP A 146 -0.87 11.05 2.56
N LEU A 147 -0.43 11.98 3.41
CA LEU A 147 0.85 11.93 4.09
C LEU A 147 0.63 11.53 5.56
N GLY A 148 1.14 10.37 5.95
CA GLY A 148 1.34 10.01 7.35
C GLY A 148 2.65 10.58 7.87
N ILE A 149 2.73 10.85 9.17
CA ILE A 149 3.91 11.42 9.81
C ILE A 149 4.23 10.60 11.05
N GLY A 150 5.51 10.27 11.21
CA GLY A 150 6.03 9.68 12.44
C GLY A 150 5.82 8.18 12.62
N ASP A 151 5.23 7.46 11.68
CA ASP A 151 5.22 5.99 11.67
C ASP A 151 6.65 5.43 11.55
N VAL A 152 6.82 4.17 11.92
CA VAL A 152 8.09 3.44 11.81
C VAL A 152 8.03 2.44 10.66
N ILE A 153 9.18 2.16 10.05
CA ILE A 153 9.33 1.16 8.99
C ILE A 153 10.30 0.09 9.45
N THR A 154 9.90 -1.16 9.42
CA THR A 154 10.70 -2.32 9.82
C THR A 154 10.74 -3.36 8.69
N PRO A 155 11.92 -3.79 8.26
CA PRO A 155 13.27 -3.46 8.72
C PRO A 155 13.76 -2.07 8.28
N GLY A 156 13.15 -1.47 7.28
CA GLY A 156 13.46 -0.18 6.70
C GLY A 156 12.84 -0.04 5.31
N PRO A 157 12.85 1.17 4.71
CA PRO A 157 12.28 1.37 3.38
C PRO A 157 13.12 0.67 2.30
N GLU A 158 12.42 0.11 1.30
CA GLU A 158 13.01 -0.55 0.14
C GLU A 158 12.99 0.38 -1.08
N MET A 159 14.03 0.32 -1.93
CA MET A 159 13.99 1.01 -3.21
C MET A 159 13.23 0.17 -4.22
N SER A 160 12.11 0.68 -4.71
CA SER A 160 11.22 -0.01 -5.64
C SER A 160 11.15 0.70 -7.00
N VAL A 161 10.94 -0.10 -8.06
CA VAL A 161 10.62 0.38 -9.39
C VAL A 161 9.11 0.28 -9.60
N PHE A 162 8.45 1.41 -9.85
CA PHE A 162 7.01 1.43 -10.09
C PHE A 162 6.70 1.03 -11.52
N PRO A 163 5.85 0.00 -11.76
CA PRO A 163 5.54 -0.48 -13.10
C PRO A 163 4.82 0.54 -13.96
N VAL A 164 5.30 0.76 -15.18
CA VAL A 164 4.78 1.77 -16.10
C VAL A 164 3.72 1.21 -17.05
N LEU A 165 2.74 2.03 -17.39
CA LEU A 165 1.68 1.71 -18.34
C LEU A 165 2.13 1.87 -19.80
N LEU A 166 3.05 2.79 -20.05
CA LEU A 166 3.60 3.08 -21.35
C LEU A 166 5.14 2.95 -21.30
N PRO A 167 5.85 2.75 -22.43
CA PRO A 167 7.30 2.66 -22.46
C PRO A 167 7.94 4.05 -22.25
N LEU A 168 7.89 4.49 -21.00
CA LEU A 168 8.48 5.72 -20.47
C LEU A 168 9.40 5.36 -19.31
N PRO A 169 10.31 6.25 -18.89
CA PRO A 169 11.15 6.01 -17.72
C PRO A 169 10.32 5.66 -16.49
N ALA A 170 10.69 4.57 -15.82
CA ALA A 170 9.97 4.07 -14.65
C ALA A 170 10.35 4.85 -13.38
N PRO A 171 9.39 5.20 -12.54
CA PRO A 171 9.66 5.80 -11.23
C PRO A 171 10.50 4.87 -10.36
N ARG A 172 11.51 5.42 -9.68
CA ARG A 172 12.26 4.76 -8.61
C ARG A 172 11.94 5.48 -7.31
N ILE A 173 11.35 4.78 -6.37
CA ILE A 173 10.82 5.39 -5.14
C ILE A 173 11.06 4.48 -3.94
N LYS A 174 11.33 5.07 -2.78
CA LYS A 174 11.31 4.34 -1.51
C LYS A 174 9.90 3.87 -1.23
N SER A 175 9.76 2.63 -0.76
CA SER A 175 8.47 2.02 -0.46
C SER A 175 8.50 1.19 0.82
N TYR A 176 7.34 0.95 1.40
CA TYR A 176 7.21 0.05 2.54
C TYR A 176 7.51 -1.39 2.15
N PRO A 177 8.22 -2.15 3.02
CA PRO A 177 8.22 -3.60 2.96
C PRO A 177 6.84 -4.16 3.33
N ALA A 178 6.57 -5.38 2.87
CA ALA A 178 5.29 -6.04 3.11
C ALA A 178 4.99 -6.22 4.61
N ALA A 179 6.00 -6.51 5.43
CA ALA A 179 5.86 -6.68 6.88
C ALA A 179 5.34 -5.42 7.58
N THR A 180 5.88 -4.23 7.25
CA THR A 180 5.38 -2.94 7.77
C THR A 180 3.94 -2.68 7.32
N SER A 181 3.63 -2.96 6.05
CA SER A 181 2.27 -2.80 5.54
C SER A 181 1.26 -3.70 6.28
N ILE A 182 1.65 -4.92 6.62
CA ILE A 182 0.84 -5.84 7.43
C ILE A 182 0.69 -5.29 8.85
N ALA A 183 1.77 -4.85 9.49
CA ALA A 183 1.74 -4.35 10.86
C ALA A 183 0.75 -3.19 11.05
N GLU A 184 0.74 -2.19 10.14
CA GLU A 184 -0.23 -1.08 10.19
C GLU A 184 -1.68 -1.56 10.04
N LYS A 185 -1.93 -2.59 9.22
CA LYS A 185 -3.28 -3.13 9.01
C LYS A 185 -3.76 -3.94 10.21
N VAL A 186 -2.86 -4.71 10.82
CA VAL A 186 -3.14 -5.47 12.05
C VAL A 186 -3.44 -4.53 13.21
N ASP A 187 -2.69 -3.44 13.35
CA ASP A 187 -2.95 -2.38 14.31
C ASP A 187 -4.38 -1.83 14.18
N ASN A 188 -4.77 -1.46 12.96
CA ASN A 188 -6.14 -1.03 12.67
C ASN A 188 -7.21 -2.10 13.00
N MET A 189 -6.91 -3.39 12.80
CA MET A 189 -7.82 -4.47 13.13
C MET A 189 -8.05 -4.59 14.63
N ILE A 190 -6.99 -4.43 15.41
CA ILE A 190 -7.05 -4.53 16.87
C ILE A 190 -7.80 -3.34 17.47
N ILE A 191 -7.46 -2.12 17.06
CA ILE A 191 -8.08 -0.89 17.60
C ILE A 191 -9.59 -0.85 17.29
N ARG A 192 -10.02 -1.33 16.13
CA ARG A 192 -11.40 -1.21 15.66
C ARG A 192 -12.29 -2.38 16.07
N GLU A 193 -11.74 -3.47 16.53
CA GLU A 193 -12.48 -4.67 17.00
C GLU A 193 -13.69 -5.02 16.09
N LEU A 194 -14.90 -5.15 16.69
CA LEU A 194 -16.14 -5.41 15.95
C LEU A 194 -16.62 -4.24 15.09
N ASP A 195 -16.18 -3.01 15.35
CA ASP A 195 -16.56 -1.86 14.52
C ASP A 195 -15.77 -1.78 13.21
N ASN A 196 -14.78 -2.66 13.05
CA ASN A 196 -13.95 -2.70 11.86
C ASN A 196 -14.76 -3.02 10.59
N SER A 197 -14.97 -2.02 9.74
CA SER A 197 -15.59 -2.14 8.43
C SER A 197 -14.58 -2.15 7.28
N ARG A 198 -13.27 -2.10 7.57
CA ARG A 198 -12.19 -1.99 6.58
C ARG A 198 -11.86 -3.35 5.95
N MET A 199 -12.81 -3.95 5.24
CA MET A 199 -12.65 -5.27 4.60
C MET A 199 -11.44 -5.33 3.65
N LYS A 200 -11.00 -4.18 3.15
CA LYS A 200 -9.78 -4.07 2.35
C LYS A 200 -8.53 -4.54 3.10
N ASP A 201 -8.43 -4.30 4.41
CA ASP A 201 -7.25 -4.65 5.18
C ASP A 201 -7.14 -6.18 5.37
N PHE A 202 -8.26 -6.86 5.56
CA PHE A 202 -8.32 -8.34 5.57
C PHE A 202 -7.90 -8.95 4.23
N TYR A 203 -8.43 -8.40 3.13
CA TYR A 203 -8.05 -8.82 1.79
C TYR A 203 -6.55 -8.59 1.52
N ASP A 204 -6.05 -7.41 1.86
CA ASP A 204 -4.67 -7.02 1.62
C ASP A 204 -3.70 -7.96 2.35
N ILE A 205 -3.94 -8.27 3.63
CA ILE A 205 -3.09 -9.22 4.37
C ILE A 205 -3.20 -10.62 3.76
N TRP A 206 -4.42 -11.10 3.48
CA TRP A 206 -4.61 -12.39 2.81
C TRP A 206 -3.81 -12.44 1.51
N LEU A 207 -3.90 -11.43 0.66
CA LEU A 207 -3.18 -11.37 -0.61
C LEU A 207 -1.67 -11.40 -0.39
N LEU A 208 -1.15 -10.64 0.56
CA LEU A 208 0.27 -10.63 0.90
C LEU A 208 0.76 -12.01 1.36
N THR A 209 -0.05 -12.76 2.12
CA THR A 209 0.31 -14.15 2.50
C THR A 209 0.38 -15.11 1.32
N THR A 210 -0.18 -14.76 0.18
CA THR A 210 -0.11 -15.57 -1.06
C THR A 210 0.98 -15.11 -2.02
N LEU A 211 1.42 -13.86 -1.90
CA LEU A 211 2.45 -13.28 -2.76
C LEU A 211 3.86 -13.49 -2.22
N PHE A 212 4.03 -13.49 -0.90
CA PHE A 212 5.34 -13.50 -0.26
C PHE A 212 5.51 -14.63 0.75
N ASP A 213 6.76 -15.09 0.87
CA ASP A 213 7.23 -15.78 2.04
C ASP A 213 7.65 -14.74 3.09
N PHE A 214 7.48 -15.05 4.38
CA PHE A 214 7.82 -14.13 5.47
C PHE A 214 8.70 -14.82 6.51
N ASN A 215 9.61 -14.06 7.08
CA ASN A 215 10.32 -14.47 8.30
C ASN A 215 9.49 -14.06 9.53
N LEU A 216 9.29 -14.99 10.46
CA LEU A 216 8.45 -14.77 11.65
C LEU A 216 9.02 -13.68 12.57
N ASN A 217 10.35 -13.63 12.73
CA ASN A 217 10.97 -12.64 13.60
C ASN A 217 10.84 -11.23 13.00
N GLU A 218 11.04 -11.08 11.69
CA GLU A 218 10.87 -9.81 10.99
C GLU A 218 9.42 -9.31 11.08
N LEU A 219 8.44 -10.19 10.86
CA LEU A 219 7.02 -9.84 10.99
C LEU A 219 6.67 -9.43 12.43
N ARG A 220 7.20 -10.16 13.40
CA ARG A 220 7.01 -9.88 14.84
C ARG A 220 7.60 -8.53 15.22
N GLU A 221 8.80 -8.24 14.75
CA GLU A 221 9.48 -6.96 14.97
C GLU A 221 8.70 -5.79 14.34
N ALA A 222 8.23 -5.96 13.10
CA ALA A 222 7.42 -4.95 12.42
C ALA A 222 6.12 -4.64 13.19
N ILE A 223 5.41 -5.67 13.68
CA ILE A 223 4.20 -5.52 14.49
C ILE A 223 4.53 -4.81 15.80
N HIS A 224 5.56 -5.29 16.52
CA HIS A 224 5.96 -4.70 17.81
C HIS A 224 6.33 -3.23 17.68
N ASN A 225 7.14 -2.86 16.70
CA ASN A 225 7.59 -1.49 16.49
C ASN A 225 6.41 -0.57 16.10
N THR A 226 5.51 -1.05 15.25
CA THR A 226 4.30 -0.30 14.86
C THR A 226 3.39 -0.07 16.08
N PHE A 227 3.14 -1.10 16.88
CA PHE A 227 2.27 -1.02 18.06
C PHE A 227 2.88 -0.13 19.15
N SER A 228 4.18 -0.30 19.41
CA SER A 228 4.91 0.55 20.35
C SER A 228 4.84 2.01 19.94
N ARG A 229 5.03 2.31 18.65
CA ARG A 229 4.93 3.67 18.12
C ARG A 229 3.53 4.26 18.24
N ARG A 230 2.48 3.43 18.02
CA ARG A 230 1.08 3.84 18.03
C ARG A 230 0.40 3.68 19.40
N GLY A 231 1.12 3.24 20.42
CA GLY A 231 0.56 3.02 21.76
C GLY A 231 -0.45 1.86 21.85
N THR A 232 -0.52 1.02 20.82
CA THR A 232 -1.41 -0.15 20.80
C THR A 232 -0.86 -1.25 21.68
N LYS A 233 -1.68 -1.76 22.60
CA LYS A 233 -1.26 -2.84 23.49
C LYS A 233 -1.46 -4.20 22.82
N LEU A 234 -0.43 -5.02 22.81
CA LEU A 234 -0.57 -6.44 22.50
C LEU A 234 -1.38 -7.10 23.62
N THR A 235 -2.42 -7.82 23.24
CA THR A 235 -3.25 -8.59 24.17
C THR A 235 -2.81 -10.07 24.14
N GLU A 236 -2.87 -10.75 25.28
CA GLU A 236 -2.63 -12.20 25.35
C GLU A 236 -3.73 -13.01 24.67
N THR A 237 -4.89 -12.39 24.47
CA THR A 237 -6.05 -13.02 23.84
C THR A 237 -6.06 -12.79 22.34
N THR A 238 -6.67 -13.70 21.59
CA THR A 238 -6.89 -13.54 20.14
C THR A 238 -7.69 -12.28 19.87
N PRO A 239 -7.20 -11.36 19.02
CA PRO A 239 -7.93 -10.16 18.66
C PRO A 239 -9.32 -10.48 18.08
N VAL A 240 -10.33 -9.71 18.45
CA VAL A 240 -11.73 -9.91 18.04
C VAL A 240 -11.87 -10.07 16.53
N ALA A 241 -11.15 -9.25 15.74
CA ALA A 241 -11.14 -9.31 14.28
C ALA A 241 -10.64 -10.64 13.70
N LEU A 242 -9.97 -11.47 14.50
CA LEU A 242 -9.44 -12.78 14.11
C LEU A 242 -10.24 -13.96 14.73
N THR A 243 -11.43 -13.71 15.27
CA THR A 243 -12.26 -14.74 15.89
C THR A 243 -13.32 -15.30 14.94
N ASN A 244 -13.82 -16.50 15.29
CA ASN A 244 -14.98 -17.08 14.61
C ASN A 244 -16.25 -16.23 14.78
N GLU A 245 -16.36 -15.49 15.89
CA GLU A 245 -17.48 -14.57 16.13
C GLU A 245 -17.49 -13.45 15.09
N PHE A 246 -16.33 -12.82 14.83
CA PHE A 246 -16.20 -11.82 13.77
C PHE A 246 -16.51 -12.41 12.40
N ALA A 247 -15.93 -13.57 12.07
CA ALA A 247 -16.14 -14.24 10.80
C ALA A 247 -17.61 -14.64 10.56
N GLY A 248 -18.31 -15.11 11.62
CA GLY A 248 -19.72 -15.52 11.58
C GLY A 248 -20.72 -14.37 11.68
N ASN A 249 -20.27 -13.15 11.97
CA ASN A 249 -21.16 -12.00 12.11
C ASN A 249 -21.83 -11.65 10.76
N LYS A 250 -23.16 -11.66 10.73
CA LYS A 250 -23.94 -11.45 9.51
C LYS A 250 -23.60 -10.13 8.81
N MET A 251 -23.37 -9.05 9.56
CA MET A 251 -23.03 -7.76 9.00
C MET A 251 -21.63 -7.80 8.36
N LYS A 252 -20.65 -8.45 8.98
CA LYS A 252 -19.30 -8.61 8.44
C LYS A 252 -19.28 -9.43 7.15
N GLN A 253 -20.06 -10.49 7.08
CA GLN A 253 -20.28 -11.28 5.87
C GLN A 253 -20.85 -10.42 4.72
N VAL A 254 -21.84 -9.57 5.02
CA VAL A 254 -22.43 -8.64 4.02
C VAL A 254 -21.39 -7.61 3.58
N GLN A 255 -20.62 -7.02 4.51
CA GLN A 255 -19.57 -6.06 4.21
C GLN A 255 -18.47 -6.68 3.33
N TRP A 256 -18.06 -7.93 3.63
CA TRP A 256 -17.08 -8.66 2.83
C TRP A 256 -17.55 -8.87 1.39
N LYS A 257 -18.73 -9.43 1.20
CA LYS A 257 -19.32 -9.66 -0.13
C LYS A 257 -19.49 -8.35 -0.93
N ALA A 258 -19.92 -7.27 -0.25
CA ALA A 258 -20.05 -5.97 -0.87
C ALA A 258 -18.70 -5.40 -1.30
N PHE A 259 -17.65 -5.57 -0.47
CA PHE A 259 -16.29 -5.17 -0.80
C PHE A 259 -15.77 -5.92 -2.04
N LEU A 260 -15.87 -7.26 -2.07
CA LEU A 260 -15.42 -8.06 -3.22
C LEU A 260 -16.10 -7.63 -4.51
N ARG A 261 -17.43 -7.47 -4.47
CA ARG A 261 -18.20 -7.05 -5.65
C ARG A 261 -17.80 -5.65 -6.12
N LYS A 262 -17.70 -4.68 -5.21
CA LYS A 262 -17.32 -3.30 -5.55
C LYS A 262 -15.91 -3.21 -6.14
N SER A 263 -15.02 -4.07 -5.67
CA SER A 263 -13.61 -4.09 -6.09
C SER A 263 -13.34 -5.02 -7.28
N GLY A 264 -14.31 -5.81 -7.75
CA GLY A 264 -14.14 -6.75 -8.87
C GLY A 264 -13.20 -7.92 -8.54
N LEU A 265 -13.09 -8.30 -7.26
CA LEU A 265 -12.15 -9.31 -6.77
C LEU A 265 -12.77 -10.72 -6.80
N SER A 266 -12.83 -11.32 -7.98
CA SER A 266 -13.41 -12.67 -8.18
C SER A 266 -12.51 -13.82 -7.72
N ASN A 267 -11.21 -13.59 -7.61
CA ASN A 267 -10.21 -14.60 -7.22
C ASN A 267 -10.03 -14.74 -5.70
N ALA A 268 -10.65 -13.89 -4.90
CA ALA A 268 -10.61 -13.98 -3.45
C ALA A 268 -11.64 -14.97 -2.90
N PRO A 269 -11.37 -15.63 -1.75
CA PRO A 269 -12.36 -16.42 -1.05
C PRO A 269 -13.64 -15.62 -0.79
N GLN A 270 -14.79 -16.19 -1.19
CA GLN A 270 -16.09 -15.54 -1.04
C GLN A 270 -16.59 -15.59 0.42
N ASP A 271 -16.12 -16.57 1.19
CA ASP A 271 -16.43 -16.74 2.60
C ASP A 271 -15.39 -16.03 3.47
N LEU A 272 -15.86 -15.14 4.35
CA LEU A 272 -15.00 -14.44 5.31
C LEU A 272 -14.32 -15.39 6.30
N HIS A 273 -14.93 -16.56 6.62
CA HIS A 273 -14.31 -17.56 7.49
C HIS A 273 -12.98 -18.07 6.90
N ALA A 274 -12.93 -18.31 5.58
CA ALA A 274 -11.70 -18.75 4.92
C ALA A 274 -10.60 -17.69 4.99
N ILE A 275 -10.96 -16.42 4.88
CA ILE A 275 -10.02 -15.30 5.05
C ILE A 275 -9.51 -15.27 6.50
N ILE A 276 -10.41 -15.26 7.49
CA ILE A 276 -10.02 -15.18 8.90
C ILE A 276 -9.16 -16.39 9.29
N ALA A 277 -9.52 -17.61 8.87
CA ALA A 277 -8.71 -18.80 9.14
C ALA A 277 -7.25 -18.64 8.60
N ARG A 278 -7.09 -18.10 7.39
CA ARG A 278 -5.77 -17.84 6.83
C ARG A 278 -5.00 -16.78 7.62
N LEU A 279 -5.68 -15.69 8.01
CA LEU A 279 -5.08 -14.63 8.80
C LEU A 279 -4.70 -15.12 10.21
N VAL A 280 -5.52 -15.93 10.84
CA VAL A 280 -5.24 -16.56 12.14
C VAL A 280 -3.97 -17.40 12.05
N ALA A 281 -3.89 -18.30 11.08
CA ALA A 281 -2.72 -19.16 10.89
C ALA A 281 -1.43 -18.34 10.66
N PHE A 282 -1.54 -17.20 9.98
CA PHE A 282 -0.41 -16.33 9.66
C PHE A 282 -0.02 -15.38 10.80
N LEU A 283 -1.00 -14.71 11.42
CA LEU A 283 -0.73 -13.60 12.33
C LEU A 283 -0.55 -14.04 13.80
N LEU A 284 -1.28 -15.06 14.29
CA LEU A 284 -1.22 -15.41 15.72
C LEU A 284 0.20 -15.77 16.17
N PRO A 285 1.02 -16.53 15.40
CA PRO A 285 2.41 -16.80 15.81
C PRO A 285 3.28 -15.53 15.94
N ALA A 286 2.95 -14.47 15.21
CA ALA A 286 3.66 -13.18 15.29
C ALA A 286 3.13 -12.28 16.40
N LEU A 287 1.86 -12.41 16.78
CA LEU A 287 1.21 -11.63 17.84
C LEU A 287 1.50 -12.17 19.25
N HIS A 288 1.70 -13.49 19.39
CA HIS A 288 2.02 -14.12 20.67
C HIS A 288 3.52 -13.98 20.97
N THR A 289 3.86 -13.06 21.88
CA THR A 289 5.25 -12.72 22.22
C THR A 289 5.99 -13.81 23.02
N GLU A 290 5.25 -14.70 23.70
CA GLU A 290 5.83 -15.82 24.47
C GLU A 290 6.37 -16.95 23.58
N ASN A 291 5.99 -16.98 22.31
CA ASN A 291 6.45 -17.99 21.38
C ASN A 291 7.80 -17.59 20.77
N LEU A 292 8.90 -18.09 21.35
CA LEU A 292 10.27 -17.85 20.86
C LEU A 292 10.63 -18.69 19.61
N GLN A 293 9.68 -19.33 18.96
CA GLN A 293 9.94 -20.10 17.75
C GLN A 293 10.32 -19.17 16.60
N THR A 294 11.34 -19.56 15.84
CA THR A 294 11.69 -18.99 14.55
C THR A 294 11.07 -19.82 13.44
N GLY A 295 10.78 -19.20 12.33
CA GLY A 295 10.15 -19.91 11.21
C GLY A 295 9.95 -19.02 10.00
N ASN A 296 9.63 -19.69 8.88
CA ASN A 296 9.36 -19.02 7.62
C ASN A 296 7.97 -19.41 7.12
N TRP A 297 7.18 -18.40 6.76
CA TRP A 297 5.90 -18.61 6.11
C TRP A 297 6.11 -19.10 4.69
N ASN A 298 5.50 -20.21 4.35
CA ASN A 298 5.47 -20.72 2.99
C ASN A 298 4.17 -20.27 2.30
N ARG A 299 4.27 -19.34 1.36
CA ARG A 299 3.11 -18.78 0.63
C ARG A 299 2.27 -19.83 -0.09
N HIS A 300 2.90 -20.87 -0.63
CA HIS A 300 2.22 -21.91 -1.41
C HIS A 300 1.50 -22.91 -0.51
N ALA A 301 2.13 -23.35 0.59
CA ALA A 301 1.52 -24.24 1.57
C ALA A 301 0.52 -23.53 2.49
N GLY A 302 0.75 -22.24 2.75
CA GLY A 302 -0.08 -21.47 3.64
C GLY A 302 0.10 -21.77 5.12
N GLU A 303 1.34 -22.08 5.49
CA GLU A 303 1.72 -22.48 6.84
C GLU A 303 3.11 -21.96 7.20
N TRP A 304 3.35 -21.83 8.50
CA TRP A 304 4.67 -21.59 9.03
C TRP A 304 5.48 -22.88 9.07
N ARG A 305 6.72 -22.84 8.58
CA ARG A 305 7.71 -23.88 8.76
C ARG A 305 8.68 -23.43 9.85
N TYR A 306 8.57 -24.05 11.01
CA TYR A 306 9.39 -23.70 12.16
C TYR A 306 10.75 -24.39 12.08
N GLU A 307 11.77 -23.69 12.53
CA GLU A 307 13.10 -24.26 12.70
C GLU A 307 13.12 -25.20 13.91
N ALA A 308 13.79 -26.34 13.78
CA ALA A 308 13.97 -27.25 14.90
C ALA A 308 14.73 -26.50 16.02
N LYS A 309 14.25 -26.60 17.26
CA LYS A 309 15.00 -26.07 18.40
C LYS A 309 16.38 -26.75 18.37
N SER A 310 17.44 -25.98 18.17
CA SER A 310 18.80 -26.46 18.30
C SER A 310 18.99 -26.92 19.76
N ASP A 311 19.29 -28.20 19.95
CA ASP A 311 19.58 -28.83 21.25
C ASP A 311 20.94 -28.32 21.78
N TRP A 312 21.06 -27.04 22.06
CA TRP A 312 22.20 -26.46 22.75
C TRP A 312 22.01 -26.65 24.26
N GLY A 313 22.08 -27.90 24.74
CA GLY A 313 21.89 -28.13 26.18
C GLY A 313 22.14 -29.53 26.70
N ARG A 314 22.70 -30.43 25.91
CA ARG A 314 23.17 -31.74 26.46
C ARG A 314 24.63 -31.98 26.09
N GLY A 315 25.49 -31.50 26.92
CA GLY A 315 26.90 -31.86 26.80
C GLY A 315 27.77 -31.01 27.67
N ILE A 316 27.76 -31.25 28.98
CA ILE A 316 28.92 -31.29 29.88
C ILE A 316 28.40 -31.97 31.16
N SER A 317 28.46 -33.32 31.19
CA SER A 317 28.64 -34.05 32.43
C SER A 317 30.15 -34.36 32.48
N LEU A 318 30.83 -33.71 33.39
CA LEU A 318 32.12 -34.16 33.89
C LEU A 318 31.90 -35.07 35.10
#